data_aeb2dcf9a577171af6fdc959fe612b40
#
_entry.id   aeb2dcf9a577171af6fdc959fe612b40
#
_cell.length_a   1.000
_cell.length_b   1.000
_cell.length_c   1.000
_cell.angle_alpha   90.00
_cell.angle_beta   90.00
_cell.angle_gamma   90.00
#
_symmetry.space_group_name_H-M   'P 1'
#
loop_
_entity.id
_entity.type
_entity.pdbx_description
1 polymer ?
#
loop_
_entity_poly.entity_id
_entity_poly.type
_entity_poly.pdbx_seq_one_letter_code
_entity_poly.pdbx_strand_id
1 'polypeptide(L)'
;KRVAPPKVDVVGASDKITQNEKLNKRINILLLGIDDGDSDAAPDEPKRTDAMMLASFDPGDNKVALLSLPRDTKVQIPGRAGWDKLNAAYAYGGVMMAKQTVANLLQVPIHYYVLVDWRAFIDVIDLIGGVDLYVEKDMYYEDPYADLVIDIKHGYQHLDGKRAGEYVRFRKDELGDIGRVQRQQKFMKAAAAQIFNIDTVTKIPALFSTVDRHVETDMNTLTMIKAANSFKLFGDEKVKSGMLYGNFDDTEGISYWATSREEVQKSLDEIGIPYMKDDEDEQE
;
A
#
# COMPACT_ATOMS: atom_id res chain seq x y z
N LYS A 1 19.08 1.81 27.86
CA LYS A 1 19.95 2.44 26.84
C LYS A 1 19.39 2.01 25.49
N ARG A 2 18.74 2.93 24.79
CA ARG A 2 18.30 2.69 23.39
C ARG A 2 19.55 2.57 22.53
N VAL A 3 19.73 1.42 21.89
CA VAL A 3 20.77 1.23 20.88
C VAL A 3 20.27 1.92 19.62
N ALA A 4 21.01 2.90 19.12
CA ALA A 4 20.70 3.55 17.85
C ALA A 4 20.75 2.49 16.72
N PRO A 5 19.81 2.54 15.76
CA PRO A 5 19.84 1.62 14.63
C PRO A 5 21.14 1.83 13.83
N PRO A 6 21.71 0.74 13.25
CA PRO A 6 22.91 0.87 12.44
C PRO A 6 22.64 1.79 11.25
N LYS A 7 23.56 2.72 11.00
CA LYS A 7 23.56 3.50 9.76
C LYS A 7 23.78 2.51 8.60
N VAL A 8 22.77 2.32 7.80
CA VAL A 8 22.87 1.55 6.56
C VAL A 8 23.40 2.50 5.48
N ASP A 9 24.58 2.22 4.98
CA ASP A 9 25.15 2.97 3.86
C ASP A 9 24.33 2.70 2.59
N VAL A 10 23.57 3.70 2.15
CA VAL A 10 22.72 3.71 0.95
C VAL A 10 23.56 3.98 -0.31
N VAL A 11 24.76 3.47 -0.41
CA VAL A 11 25.76 3.89 -1.41
C VAL A 11 25.58 3.24 -2.80
N GLY A 12 24.67 2.31 -3.01
CA GLY A 12 24.51 1.65 -4.32
C GLY A 12 23.32 2.10 -5.17
N ALA A 13 22.18 2.40 -4.54
CA ALA A 13 20.94 2.69 -5.25
C ALA A 13 20.77 4.17 -5.62
N SER A 14 21.40 5.08 -4.88
CA SER A 14 21.26 6.54 -5.10
C SER A 14 21.90 7.02 -6.39
N ASP A 15 23.02 6.45 -6.81
CA ASP A 15 23.76 6.93 -7.98
C ASP A 15 23.16 6.45 -9.31
N LYS A 16 22.52 5.30 -9.33
CA LYS A 16 21.80 4.79 -10.52
C LYS A 16 20.45 5.49 -10.75
N ILE A 17 19.84 6.04 -9.70
CA ILE A 17 18.57 6.79 -9.78
C ILE A 17 18.72 8.09 -10.59
N THR A 18 19.87 8.72 -10.56
CA THR A 18 20.16 9.97 -11.28
C THR A 18 20.22 9.81 -12.80
N GLN A 19 20.33 8.62 -13.31
CA GLN A 19 20.51 8.39 -14.76
C GLN A 19 19.21 8.14 -15.54
N ASN A 20 18.09 7.83 -14.87
CA ASN A 20 16.84 7.58 -15.57
C ASN A 20 15.83 8.72 -15.37
N GLU A 21 15.73 9.61 -16.37
CA GLU A 21 14.81 10.77 -16.32
C GLU A 21 13.34 10.40 -16.06
N LYS A 22 12.88 9.23 -16.48
CA LYS A 22 11.51 8.78 -16.24
C LYS A 22 11.27 8.43 -14.77
N LEU A 23 12.26 7.82 -14.10
CA LEU A 23 12.19 7.55 -12.66
C LEU A 23 12.17 8.85 -11.84
N ASN A 24 12.94 9.85 -12.26
CA ASN A 24 13.04 11.14 -11.56
C ASN A 24 11.78 12.02 -11.66
N LYS A 25 10.88 11.74 -12.62
CA LYS A 25 9.63 12.49 -12.79
C LYS A 25 8.48 11.92 -11.99
N ARG A 26 8.54 10.63 -11.64
CA ARG A 26 7.45 9.99 -10.89
C ARG A 26 7.62 10.19 -9.39
N ILE A 27 6.48 10.31 -8.73
CA ILE A 27 6.41 10.33 -7.26
C ILE A 27 5.84 8.98 -6.82
N ASN A 28 6.63 8.25 -6.03
CA ASN A 28 6.28 6.93 -5.52
C ASN A 28 6.04 7.02 -4.02
N ILE A 29 4.87 6.61 -3.59
CA ILE A 29 4.40 6.66 -2.19
C ILE A 29 4.09 5.24 -1.75
N LEU A 30 4.72 4.79 -0.67
CA LEU A 30 4.40 3.51 -0.04
C LEU A 30 3.25 3.71 0.95
N LEU A 31 2.11 3.08 0.66
CA LEU A 31 0.95 3.06 1.54
C LEU A 31 1.03 1.81 2.41
N LEU A 32 0.94 2.01 3.71
CA LEU A 32 1.04 0.97 4.73
C LEU A 32 -0.19 1.03 5.63
N GLY A 33 -0.91 -0.07 5.75
CA GLY A 33 -1.99 -0.24 6.71
C GLY A 33 -1.54 -1.14 7.85
N ILE A 34 -1.66 -0.66 9.08
CA ILE A 34 -1.47 -1.49 10.28
C ILE A 34 -2.81 -1.74 10.94
N ASP A 35 -3.02 -2.98 11.33
CA ASP A 35 -4.11 -3.32 12.23
C ASP A 35 -3.56 -3.23 13.65
N ASP A 36 -4.07 -2.29 14.44
CA ASP A 36 -3.62 -2.09 15.81
C ASP A 36 -3.98 -3.26 16.73
N GLY A 37 -4.67 -4.29 16.18
CA GLY A 37 -5.23 -5.38 16.96
C GLY A 37 -6.27 -4.86 17.95
N ASP A 38 -7.06 -5.75 18.49
CA ASP A 38 -7.86 -5.43 19.67
C ASP A 38 -6.95 -4.99 20.82
N SER A 39 -7.51 -4.15 21.71
CA SER A 39 -6.85 -3.59 22.90
C SER A 39 -6.17 -4.60 23.83
N ASP A 40 -6.24 -5.89 23.52
CA ASP A 40 -5.69 -7.01 24.28
C ASP A 40 -4.36 -7.57 23.74
N ALA A 41 -3.87 -7.07 22.58
CA ALA A 41 -2.53 -7.40 22.13
C ALA A 41 -1.50 -6.83 23.13
N ALA A 42 -0.54 -7.66 23.51
CA ALA A 42 0.49 -7.23 24.46
C ALA A 42 1.18 -5.96 23.94
N PRO A 43 1.38 -4.93 24.79
CA PRO A 43 1.93 -3.63 24.36
C PRO A 43 3.30 -3.71 23.66
N ASP A 44 3.99 -4.82 23.81
CA ASP A 44 5.33 -5.08 23.27
C ASP A 44 5.34 -5.97 22.02
N GLU A 45 4.17 -6.39 21.50
CA GLU A 45 4.16 -7.21 20.30
C GLU A 45 4.43 -6.33 19.06
N PRO A 46 5.45 -6.67 18.24
CA PRO A 46 5.81 -5.83 17.09
C PRO A 46 4.68 -5.84 16.06
N LYS A 47 4.10 -4.67 15.82
CA LYS A 47 3.04 -4.48 14.83
C LYS A 47 3.54 -4.86 13.43
N ARG A 48 2.67 -5.45 12.63
CA ARG A 48 2.93 -5.81 11.23
C ARG A 48 1.99 -5.03 10.32
N THR A 49 2.44 -4.81 9.08
CA THR A 49 1.58 -4.24 8.06
C THR A 49 0.72 -5.30 7.43
N ASP A 50 -0.60 -5.10 7.43
CA ASP A 50 -1.56 -6.03 6.82
C ASP A 50 -1.97 -5.63 5.40
N ALA A 51 -1.81 -4.37 5.05
CA ALA A 51 -1.99 -3.85 3.71
C ALA A 51 -0.74 -3.08 3.27
N MET A 52 -0.23 -3.41 2.09
CA MET A 52 0.94 -2.74 1.50
C MET A 52 0.66 -2.45 0.04
N MET A 53 0.85 -1.20 -0.39
CA MET A 53 0.61 -0.79 -1.76
C MET A 53 1.59 0.31 -2.18
N LEU A 54 2.10 0.23 -3.39
CA LEU A 54 2.83 1.32 -4.02
C LEU A 54 1.87 2.15 -4.87
N ALA A 55 1.72 3.42 -4.53
CA ALA A 55 1.09 4.41 -5.39
C ALA A 55 2.17 5.20 -6.13
N SER A 56 2.10 5.17 -7.46
CA SER A 56 3.06 5.84 -8.34
C SER A 56 2.31 6.79 -9.27
N PHE A 57 2.69 8.05 -9.29
CA PHE A 57 2.09 9.02 -10.20
C PHE A 57 3.15 9.85 -10.92
N ASP A 58 2.85 10.19 -12.17
CA ASP A 58 3.66 11.04 -13.02
C ASP A 58 2.93 12.36 -13.22
N PRO A 59 3.40 13.46 -12.62
CA PRO A 59 2.74 14.77 -12.76
C PRO A 59 2.69 15.28 -14.21
N GLY A 60 3.60 14.82 -15.07
CA GLY A 60 3.68 15.24 -16.48
C GLY A 60 2.71 14.49 -17.40
N ASP A 61 2.46 13.19 -17.08
CA ASP A 61 1.65 12.29 -17.92
C ASP A 61 0.21 12.14 -17.42
N ASN A 62 -0.09 12.69 -16.26
CA ASN A 62 -1.38 12.49 -15.60
C ASN A 62 -1.78 11.00 -15.47
N LYS A 63 -0.85 10.13 -15.12
CA LYS A 63 -1.07 8.70 -14.94
C LYS A 63 -0.81 8.30 -13.51
N VAL A 64 -1.71 7.51 -12.96
CA VAL A 64 -1.59 6.90 -11.64
C VAL A 64 -1.49 5.39 -11.79
N ALA A 65 -0.59 4.78 -11.06
CA ALA A 65 -0.48 3.34 -10.96
C ALA A 65 -0.51 2.92 -9.49
N LEU A 66 -1.29 1.89 -9.19
CA LEU A 66 -1.42 1.29 -7.86
C LEU A 66 -0.96 -0.16 -7.95
N LEU A 67 0.12 -0.51 -7.26
CA LEU A 67 0.61 -1.88 -7.16
C LEU A 67 0.39 -2.41 -5.75
N SER A 68 -0.47 -3.39 -5.60
CA SER A 68 -0.62 -4.11 -4.34
C SER A 68 0.51 -5.10 -4.13
N LEU A 69 1.07 -5.10 -2.95
CA LEU A 69 2.16 -5.96 -2.53
C LEU A 69 1.61 -6.97 -1.50
N PRO A 70 1.51 -8.27 -1.82
CA PRO A 70 1.09 -9.25 -0.85
C PRO A 70 2.00 -9.21 0.38
N ARG A 71 1.41 -9.11 1.57
CA ARG A 71 2.15 -8.99 2.83
C ARG A 71 3.10 -10.16 3.09
N ASP A 72 2.75 -11.34 2.56
CA ASP A 72 3.52 -12.58 2.71
C ASP A 72 4.59 -12.76 1.62
N THR A 73 4.88 -11.72 0.80
CA THR A 73 5.92 -11.78 -0.23
C THR A 73 7.26 -12.14 0.37
N LYS A 74 7.91 -13.17 -0.20
CA LYS A 74 9.23 -13.68 0.21
C LYS A 74 10.31 -12.68 -0.19
N VAL A 75 10.98 -12.09 0.79
CA VAL A 75 11.97 -11.04 0.58
C VAL A 75 13.20 -11.21 1.45
N GLN A 76 14.31 -10.62 1.04
CA GLN A 76 15.46 -10.37 1.91
C GLN A 76 15.30 -9.00 2.55
N ILE A 77 15.27 -8.95 3.87
CA ILE A 77 15.15 -7.70 4.62
C ILE A 77 16.55 -7.17 4.92
N PRO A 78 16.86 -5.90 4.60
CA PRO A 78 18.19 -5.32 4.83
C PRO A 78 18.68 -5.53 6.25
N GLY A 79 19.92 -5.99 6.40
CA GLY A 79 20.55 -6.24 7.69
C GLY A 79 20.09 -7.52 8.42
N ARG A 80 19.27 -8.35 7.78
CA ARG A 80 18.85 -9.65 8.31
C ARG A 80 19.31 -10.79 7.40
N ALA A 81 19.65 -11.92 8.02
CA ALA A 81 20.02 -13.12 7.28
C ALA A 81 18.77 -13.91 6.89
N GLY A 82 18.80 -14.50 5.69
CA GLY A 82 17.73 -15.37 5.18
C GLY A 82 16.55 -14.62 4.57
N TRP A 83 15.46 -15.36 4.35
CA TRP A 83 14.23 -14.90 3.76
C TRP A 83 13.17 -14.69 4.83
N ASP A 84 12.33 -13.68 4.65
CA ASP A 84 11.19 -13.42 5.53
C ASP A 84 10.02 -12.84 4.72
N LYS A 85 8.89 -12.65 5.37
CA LYS A 85 7.71 -12.01 4.78
C LYS A 85 7.92 -10.49 4.70
N LEU A 86 7.42 -9.87 3.64
CA LEU A 86 7.55 -8.43 3.42
C LEU A 86 7.01 -7.60 4.60
N ASN A 87 5.90 -8.03 5.20
CA ASN A 87 5.30 -7.32 6.36
C ASN A 87 6.17 -7.36 7.63
N ALA A 88 7.10 -8.31 7.74
CA ALA A 88 8.04 -8.38 8.85
C ALA A 88 9.05 -7.22 8.83
N ALA A 89 9.31 -6.63 7.67
CA ALA A 89 10.22 -5.48 7.56
C ALA A 89 9.78 -4.32 8.46
N TYR A 90 8.47 -4.04 8.53
CA TYR A 90 7.94 -3.01 9.42
C TYR A 90 8.16 -3.37 10.90
N ALA A 91 7.90 -4.61 11.29
CA ALA A 91 8.11 -5.08 12.66
C ALA A 91 9.58 -4.99 13.11
N TYR A 92 10.53 -5.18 12.20
CA TYR A 92 11.97 -5.14 12.52
C TYR A 92 12.56 -3.74 12.55
N GLY A 93 12.14 -2.81 11.72
CA GLY A 93 12.76 -1.51 11.60
C GLY A 93 11.81 -0.38 11.19
N GLY A 94 10.52 -0.58 11.42
CA GLY A 94 9.49 0.43 11.14
C GLY A 94 9.38 0.76 9.65
N VAL A 95 8.84 1.93 9.38
CA VAL A 95 8.58 2.42 8.02
C VAL A 95 9.85 2.46 7.17
N MET A 96 10.99 2.86 7.74
CA MET A 96 12.23 2.99 6.96
C MET A 96 12.73 1.65 6.43
N MET A 97 12.63 0.60 7.24
CA MET A 97 12.97 -0.76 6.82
C MET A 97 11.99 -1.27 5.75
N ALA A 98 10.70 -1.00 5.93
CA ALA A 98 9.68 -1.36 4.94
C ALA A 98 9.92 -0.62 3.60
N LYS A 99 10.19 0.70 3.61
CA LYS A 99 10.55 1.47 2.41
C LYS A 99 11.75 0.88 1.68
N GLN A 100 12.81 0.57 2.40
CA GLN A 100 14.02 0.02 1.79
C GLN A 100 13.80 -1.37 1.23
N THR A 101 13.07 -2.22 1.96
CA THR A 101 12.75 -3.58 1.50
C THR A 101 11.92 -3.55 0.22
N VAL A 102 10.89 -2.69 0.15
CA VAL A 102 10.07 -2.51 -1.05
C VAL A 102 10.88 -1.92 -2.21
N ALA A 103 11.72 -0.92 -1.95
CA ALA A 103 12.58 -0.34 -2.99
C ALA A 103 13.54 -1.38 -3.58
N ASN A 104 14.11 -2.25 -2.75
CA ASN A 104 14.97 -3.34 -3.20
C ASN A 104 14.21 -4.40 -4.00
N LEU A 105 13.01 -4.78 -3.53
CA LEU A 105 12.17 -5.76 -4.22
C LEU A 105 11.78 -5.28 -5.62
N LEU A 106 11.30 -4.04 -5.73
CA LEU A 106 10.75 -3.51 -6.96
C LEU A 106 11.78 -2.82 -7.85
N GLN A 107 12.98 -2.50 -7.33
CA GLN A 107 13.97 -1.64 -7.99
C GLN A 107 13.37 -0.29 -8.40
N VAL A 108 12.54 0.28 -7.53
CA VAL A 108 11.84 1.54 -7.72
C VAL A 108 12.12 2.43 -6.51
N PRO A 109 12.52 3.71 -6.68
CA PRO A 109 12.72 4.61 -5.55
C PRO A 109 11.40 4.87 -4.83
N ILE A 110 11.39 4.80 -3.50
CA ILE A 110 10.25 5.14 -2.66
C ILE A 110 10.49 6.53 -2.06
N HIS A 111 9.77 7.53 -2.57
CA HIS A 111 9.97 8.93 -2.17
C HIS A 111 9.33 9.22 -0.81
N TYR A 112 8.08 8.81 -0.65
CA TYR A 112 7.28 9.09 0.54
C TYR A 112 6.57 7.83 1.04
N TYR A 113 6.04 7.93 2.25
CA TYR A 113 5.13 6.92 2.78
C TYR A 113 3.89 7.56 3.40
N VAL A 114 2.86 6.76 3.52
CA VAL A 114 1.67 7.02 4.33
C VAL A 114 1.39 5.76 5.13
N LEU A 115 1.45 5.89 6.44
CA LEU A 115 1.11 4.82 7.38
C LEU A 115 -0.23 5.18 8.02
N VAL A 116 -1.16 4.25 7.95
CA VAL A 116 -2.54 4.43 8.43
C VAL A 116 -2.86 3.30 9.40
N ASP A 117 -3.25 3.64 10.61
CA ASP A 117 -3.85 2.67 11.51
C ASP A 117 -5.35 2.48 11.21
N TRP A 118 -5.95 1.49 11.86
CA TRP A 118 -7.34 1.14 11.64
C TRP A 118 -8.33 2.29 11.94
N ARG A 119 -8.07 3.07 12.99
CA ARG A 119 -8.93 4.20 13.39
C ARG A 119 -8.83 5.32 12.36
N ALA A 120 -7.59 5.65 11.96
CA ALA A 120 -7.37 6.62 10.90
C ALA A 120 -8.04 6.23 9.59
N PHE A 121 -8.02 4.96 9.24
CA PHE A 121 -8.70 4.49 8.04
C PHE A 121 -10.21 4.82 8.10
N ILE A 122 -10.87 4.50 9.21
CA ILE A 122 -12.30 4.83 9.40
C ILE A 122 -12.53 6.33 9.32
N ASP A 123 -11.76 7.12 10.08
CA ASP A 123 -11.91 8.58 10.14
C ASP A 123 -11.67 9.25 8.78
N VAL A 124 -10.67 8.79 8.02
CA VAL A 124 -10.41 9.30 6.66
C VAL A 124 -11.56 9.02 5.73
N ILE A 125 -12.11 7.81 5.75
CA ILE A 125 -13.23 7.45 4.87
C ILE A 125 -14.49 8.24 5.23
N ASP A 126 -14.80 8.40 6.51
CA ASP A 126 -15.94 9.21 6.95
C ASP A 126 -15.78 10.68 6.55
N LEU A 127 -14.57 11.21 6.68
CA LEU A 127 -14.26 12.60 6.38
C LEU A 127 -14.33 12.93 4.88
N ILE A 128 -13.99 11.98 3.99
CA ILE A 128 -14.20 12.13 2.55
C ILE A 128 -15.65 11.91 2.13
N GLY A 129 -16.54 11.55 3.07
CA GLY A 129 -17.97 11.34 2.84
C GLY A 129 -18.31 9.92 2.40
N GLY A 130 -17.53 8.92 2.78
CA GLY A 130 -17.73 7.54 2.40
C GLY A 130 -17.21 7.20 0.99
N VAL A 131 -17.37 5.96 0.57
CA VAL A 131 -16.95 5.46 -0.74
C VAL A 131 -18.10 4.70 -1.41
N ASP A 132 -18.43 5.09 -2.63
CA ASP A 132 -19.39 4.38 -3.45
C ASP A 132 -18.70 3.29 -4.27
N LEU A 133 -19.14 2.05 -4.11
CA LEU A 133 -18.63 0.94 -4.90
C LEU A 133 -19.66 -0.18 -5.08
N TYR A 134 -19.42 -1.01 -6.08
CA TYR A 134 -20.21 -2.21 -6.32
C TYR A 134 -19.65 -3.37 -5.53
N VAL A 135 -20.40 -3.88 -4.54
CA VAL A 135 -20.06 -5.08 -3.76
C VAL A 135 -20.39 -6.31 -4.58
N GLU A 136 -19.41 -7.18 -4.82
CA GLU A 136 -19.48 -8.29 -5.77
C GLU A 136 -20.35 -9.47 -5.32
N LYS A 137 -20.60 -9.60 -4.03
CA LYS A 137 -21.44 -10.65 -3.41
C LYS A 137 -21.87 -10.26 -2.01
N ASP A 138 -22.82 -10.99 -1.43
CA ASP A 138 -23.14 -10.87 -0.02
C ASP A 138 -21.95 -11.31 0.83
N MET A 139 -21.57 -10.47 1.80
CA MET A 139 -20.46 -10.69 2.73
C MET A 139 -21.02 -10.81 4.13
N TYR A 140 -21.03 -12.03 4.67
CA TYR A 140 -21.38 -12.28 6.05
C TYR A 140 -20.26 -13.03 6.76
N TYR A 141 -19.79 -12.45 7.85
CA TYR A 141 -18.79 -13.04 8.72
C TYR A 141 -18.98 -12.52 10.13
N GLU A 142 -18.91 -13.42 11.11
CA GLU A 142 -18.98 -13.09 12.52
C GLU A 142 -17.78 -13.70 13.23
N ASP A 143 -17.07 -12.88 13.99
CA ASP A 143 -16.00 -13.28 14.87
C ASP A 143 -16.29 -12.75 16.29
N PRO A 144 -16.84 -13.61 17.17
CA PRO A 144 -17.19 -13.21 18.52
C PRO A 144 -15.97 -12.84 19.38
N TYR A 145 -14.78 -13.34 19.04
CA TYR A 145 -13.55 -13.05 19.78
C TYR A 145 -12.98 -11.67 19.42
N ALA A 146 -13.23 -11.20 18.22
CA ALA A 146 -12.79 -9.89 17.74
C ALA A 146 -13.91 -8.85 17.73
N ASP A 147 -15.07 -9.13 18.31
CA ASP A 147 -16.29 -8.28 18.26
C ASP A 147 -16.55 -7.75 16.83
N LEU A 148 -16.29 -8.59 15.83
CA LEU A 148 -16.38 -8.23 14.43
C LEU A 148 -17.58 -8.91 13.78
N VAL A 149 -18.52 -8.10 13.30
CA VAL A 149 -19.64 -8.55 12.46
C VAL A 149 -19.56 -7.82 11.12
N ILE A 150 -19.44 -8.59 10.05
CA ILE A 150 -19.51 -8.10 8.67
C ILE A 150 -20.84 -8.55 8.09
N ASP A 151 -21.68 -7.61 7.68
CA ASP A 151 -22.93 -7.87 6.95
C ASP A 151 -23.12 -6.82 5.85
N ILE A 152 -22.50 -7.07 4.68
CA ILE A 152 -22.56 -6.18 3.53
C ILE A 152 -23.26 -6.92 2.40
N LYS A 153 -24.33 -6.32 1.86
CA LYS A 153 -25.09 -6.93 0.76
C LYS A 153 -24.44 -6.66 -0.58
N HIS A 154 -24.67 -7.58 -1.50
CA HIS A 154 -24.33 -7.45 -2.92
C HIS A 154 -24.97 -6.22 -3.55
N GLY A 155 -24.28 -5.62 -4.52
CA GLY A 155 -24.77 -4.51 -5.33
C GLY A 155 -24.05 -3.18 -5.07
N TYR A 156 -24.57 -2.10 -5.64
CA TYR A 156 -24.03 -0.75 -5.38
C TYR A 156 -24.31 -0.33 -3.95
N GLN A 157 -23.26 0.02 -3.24
CA GLN A 157 -23.30 0.40 -1.82
C GLN A 157 -22.53 1.70 -1.62
N HIS A 158 -23.03 2.54 -0.72
CA HIS A 158 -22.29 3.61 -0.10
C HIS A 158 -21.72 3.09 1.21
N LEU A 159 -20.39 3.04 1.32
CA LEU A 159 -19.70 2.54 2.49
C LEU A 159 -19.11 3.70 3.29
N ASP A 160 -19.60 3.88 4.53
CA ASP A 160 -18.94 4.71 5.53
C ASP A 160 -17.62 4.07 5.99
N GLY A 161 -16.88 4.73 6.88
CA GLY A 161 -15.58 4.24 7.34
C GLY A 161 -15.64 2.85 7.95
N LYS A 162 -16.67 2.57 8.77
CA LYS A 162 -16.85 1.25 9.40
C LYS A 162 -17.12 0.17 8.35
N ARG A 163 -18.10 0.38 7.47
CA ARG A 163 -18.46 -0.57 6.41
C ARG A 163 -17.34 -0.75 5.39
N ALA A 164 -16.61 0.31 5.08
CA ALA A 164 -15.41 0.24 4.26
C ALA A 164 -14.37 -0.69 4.89
N GLY A 165 -14.17 -0.55 6.19
CA GLY A 165 -13.28 -1.42 6.94
C GLY A 165 -13.71 -2.87 6.94
N GLU A 166 -14.99 -3.14 7.15
CA GLU A 166 -15.56 -4.47 7.05
C GLU A 166 -15.33 -5.08 5.65
N TYR A 167 -15.54 -4.30 4.60
CA TYR A 167 -15.34 -4.72 3.21
C TYR A 167 -13.89 -5.11 2.91
N VAL A 168 -12.91 -4.31 3.31
CA VAL A 168 -11.49 -4.59 3.03
C VAL A 168 -10.91 -5.70 3.91
N ARG A 169 -11.54 -6.01 5.05
CA ARG A 169 -11.15 -7.09 5.96
C ARG A 169 -11.77 -8.45 5.61
N PHE A 170 -12.84 -8.49 4.85
CA PHE A 170 -13.54 -9.75 4.55
C PHE A 170 -12.61 -10.76 3.87
N ARG A 171 -12.56 -12.00 4.41
CA ARG A 171 -11.66 -13.08 3.94
C ARG A 171 -12.39 -14.39 3.62
N LYS A 172 -13.68 -14.49 3.97
CA LYS A 172 -14.44 -15.73 3.83
C LYS A 172 -14.98 -15.88 2.40
N ASP A 173 -14.08 -16.09 1.45
CA ASP A 173 -14.43 -16.41 0.07
C ASP A 173 -13.51 -17.52 -0.50
N GLU A 174 -13.87 -18.02 -1.69
CA GLU A 174 -13.13 -19.07 -2.38
C GLU A 174 -11.70 -18.68 -2.76
N LEU A 175 -11.44 -17.37 -2.90
CA LEU A 175 -10.14 -16.81 -3.26
C LEU A 175 -9.28 -16.46 -2.04
N GLY A 176 -9.82 -16.55 -0.82
CA GLY A 176 -9.10 -16.28 0.42
C GLY A 176 -8.35 -14.95 0.42
N ASP A 177 -7.04 -15.00 0.56
CA ASP A 177 -6.18 -13.80 0.63
C ASP A 177 -6.10 -13.03 -0.70
N ILE A 178 -6.17 -13.72 -1.83
CA ILE A 178 -6.20 -13.08 -3.15
C ILE A 178 -7.48 -12.25 -3.32
N GLY A 179 -8.62 -12.79 -2.90
CA GLY A 179 -9.90 -12.05 -2.92
C GLY A 179 -9.85 -10.79 -2.04
N ARG A 180 -9.18 -10.87 -0.89
CA ARG A 180 -8.95 -9.69 -0.04
C ARG A 180 -8.11 -8.63 -0.74
N VAL A 181 -6.99 -9.01 -1.37
CA VAL A 181 -6.13 -8.07 -2.11
C VAL A 181 -6.89 -7.40 -3.24
N GLN A 182 -7.70 -8.16 -4.01
CA GLN A 182 -8.54 -7.60 -5.08
C GLN A 182 -9.57 -6.60 -4.54
N ARG A 183 -10.20 -6.88 -3.39
CA ARG A 183 -11.12 -5.94 -2.73
C ARG A 183 -10.41 -4.67 -2.26
N GLN A 184 -9.24 -4.82 -1.67
CA GLN A 184 -8.43 -3.65 -1.26
C GLN A 184 -8.07 -2.77 -2.45
N GLN A 185 -7.67 -3.35 -3.60
CA GLN A 185 -7.40 -2.59 -4.82
C GLN A 185 -8.65 -1.87 -5.34
N LYS A 186 -9.76 -2.59 -5.43
CA LYS A 186 -11.04 -2.03 -5.87
C LYS A 186 -11.49 -0.88 -4.97
N PHE A 187 -11.38 -1.08 -3.66
CA PHE A 187 -11.67 -0.05 -2.67
C PHE A 187 -10.75 1.15 -2.81
N MET A 188 -9.43 0.95 -2.91
CA MET A 188 -8.47 2.04 -3.07
C MET A 188 -8.72 2.86 -4.34
N LYS A 189 -9.11 2.19 -5.44
CA LYS A 189 -9.49 2.88 -6.68
C LYS A 189 -10.72 3.75 -6.48
N ALA A 190 -11.76 3.24 -5.83
CA ALA A 190 -12.98 3.97 -5.54
C ALA A 190 -12.75 5.11 -4.53
N ALA A 191 -11.98 4.87 -3.46
CA ALA A 191 -11.60 5.89 -2.49
C ALA A 191 -10.76 7.01 -3.12
N ALA A 192 -9.82 6.67 -4.01
CA ALA A 192 -9.06 7.66 -4.76
C ALA A 192 -10.00 8.56 -5.59
N ALA A 193 -10.95 7.98 -6.32
CA ALA A 193 -11.92 8.76 -7.09
C ALA A 193 -12.73 9.71 -6.19
N GLN A 194 -13.11 9.27 -5.00
CA GLN A 194 -13.84 10.10 -4.02
C GLN A 194 -12.97 11.21 -3.42
N ILE A 195 -11.72 10.91 -3.05
CA ILE A 195 -10.77 11.93 -2.53
C ILE A 195 -10.55 13.04 -3.56
N PHE A 196 -10.54 12.69 -4.83
CA PHE A 196 -10.26 13.66 -5.92
C PHE A 196 -11.49 14.38 -6.44
N ASN A 197 -12.66 14.14 -5.88
CA ASN A 197 -13.83 14.96 -6.12
C ASN A 197 -13.54 16.41 -5.66
N ILE A 198 -14.01 17.41 -6.46
CA ILE A 198 -13.72 18.83 -6.26
C ILE A 198 -14.06 19.30 -4.83
N ASP A 199 -15.15 18.79 -4.26
CA ASP A 199 -15.59 19.18 -2.91
C ASP A 199 -14.68 18.63 -1.80
N THR A 200 -14.06 17.48 -2.01
CA THR A 200 -13.17 16.85 -1.03
C THR A 200 -11.79 17.51 -1.02
N VAL A 201 -11.27 17.93 -2.17
CA VAL A 201 -9.93 18.53 -2.26
C VAL A 201 -9.82 19.85 -1.48
N THR A 202 -10.90 20.61 -1.39
CA THR A 202 -10.92 21.84 -0.57
C THR A 202 -10.84 21.52 0.93
N LYS A 203 -11.19 20.29 1.33
CA LYS A 203 -11.16 19.81 2.72
C LYS A 203 -9.83 19.16 3.10
N ILE A 204 -8.93 18.90 2.15
CA ILE A 204 -7.65 18.20 2.41
C ILE A 204 -6.84 18.84 3.55
N PRO A 205 -6.66 20.16 3.68
CA PRO A 205 -5.95 20.73 4.81
C PRO A 205 -6.62 20.48 6.16
N ALA A 206 -7.96 20.45 6.20
CA ALA A 206 -8.72 20.10 7.39
C ALA A 206 -8.65 18.60 7.69
N LEU A 207 -8.60 17.75 6.65
CA LEU A 207 -8.35 16.33 6.74
C LEU A 207 -7.09 16.03 7.55
N PHE A 208 -5.97 16.66 7.15
CA PHE A 208 -4.70 16.44 7.84
C PHE A 208 -4.71 16.89 9.30
N SER A 209 -5.36 18.00 9.62
CA SER A 209 -5.42 18.48 11.00
C SER A 209 -6.28 17.60 11.92
N THR A 210 -7.25 16.86 11.36
CA THR A 210 -8.15 15.98 12.11
C THR A 210 -7.56 14.58 12.28
N VAL A 211 -6.78 14.11 11.30
CA VAL A 211 -6.23 12.73 11.24
C VAL A 211 -4.77 12.66 11.72
N ASP A 212 -4.17 13.79 12.07
CA ASP A 212 -2.76 13.96 12.48
C ASP A 212 -2.27 13.00 13.58
N ARG A 213 -3.18 12.40 14.34
CA ARG A 213 -2.83 11.45 15.41
C ARG A 213 -2.69 10.00 14.96
N HIS A 214 -3.21 9.66 13.79
CA HIS A 214 -3.40 8.28 13.33
C HIS A 214 -2.88 8.03 11.92
N VAL A 215 -2.47 9.08 11.20
CA VAL A 215 -1.78 8.99 9.91
C VAL A 215 -0.36 9.52 10.08
N GLU A 216 0.61 8.69 9.79
CA GLU A 216 2.02 9.08 9.78
C GLU A 216 2.53 9.19 8.34
N THR A 217 3.21 10.29 8.01
CA THR A 217 3.79 10.49 6.68
C THR A 217 5.02 11.41 6.74
N ASP A 218 5.96 11.22 5.82
CA ASP A 218 7.11 12.10 5.59
C ASP A 218 6.84 13.16 4.51
N MET A 219 5.61 13.22 3.97
CA MET A 219 5.21 14.28 3.05
C MET A 219 4.93 15.60 3.77
N ASN A 220 5.50 16.69 3.28
CA ASN A 220 5.06 18.01 3.73
C ASN A 220 3.73 18.43 3.06
N THR A 221 3.03 19.38 3.66
CA THR A 221 1.72 19.87 3.20
C THR A 221 1.74 20.33 1.75
N LEU A 222 2.82 20.95 1.28
CA LEU A 222 2.93 21.42 -0.10
C LEU A 222 3.02 20.23 -1.08
N THR A 223 3.76 19.19 -0.73
CA THR A 223 3.84 17.95 -1.51
C THR A 223 2.49 17.24 -1.57
N MET A 224 1.76 17.19 -0.46
CA MET A 224 0.42 16.63 -0.40
C MET A 224 -0.56 17.38 -1.30
N ILE A 225 -0.54 18.72 -1.27
CA ILE A 225 -1.38 19.57 -2.13
C ILE A 225 -1.01 19.37 -3.61
N LYS A 226 0.28 19.30 -3.94
CA LYS A 226 0.73 19.02 -5.32
C LYS A 226 0.29 17.64 -5.78
N ALA A 227 0.44 16.62 -4.96
CA ALA A 227 -0.04 15.27 -5.23
C ALA A 227 -1.56 15.31 -5.49
N ALA A 228 -2.35 15.87 -4.58
CA ALA A 228 -3.79 15.98 -4.70
C ALA A 228 -4.23 16.74 -5.96
N ASN A 229 -3.58 17.85 -6.29
CA ASN A 229 -3.88 18.60 -7.51
C ASN A 229 -3.52 17.83 -8.79
N SER A 230 -2.43 17.06 -8.76
CA SER A 230 -2.08 16.17 -9.87
C SER A 230 -3.17 15.13 -10.09
N PHE A 231 -3.75 14.61 -9.04
CA PHE A 231 -4.83 13.63 -9.09
C PHE A 231 -6.18 14.22 -9.55
N LYS A 232 -6.47 15.52 -9.30
CA LYS A 232 -7.70 16.19 -9.77
C LYS A 232 -7.90 16.16 -11.29
N LEU A 233 -6.82 16.08 -12.04
CA LEU A 233 -6.83 16.05 -13.49
C LEU A 233 -7.09 14.63 -14.04
N PHE A 234 -7.28 13.64 -13.14
CA PHE A 234 -7.44 12.23 -13.49
C PHE A 234 -8.92 11.83 -13.49
N GLY A 235 -9.42 11.40 -14.64
CA GLY A 235 -10.61 10.56 -14.69
C GLY A 235 -10.26 9.10 -14.40
N ASP A 236 -11.26 8.28 -14.06
CA ASP A 236 -11.12 6.84 -13.73
C ASP A 236 -10.30 6.03 -14.76
N GLU A 237 -10.30 6.46 -16.03
CA GLU A 237 -9.59 5.82 -17.14
C GLU A 237 -8.06 5.90 -17.03
N LYS A 238 -7.53 6.76 -16.14
CA LYS A 238 -6.09 7.01 -16.00
C LYS A 238 -5.44 6.31 -14.80
N VAL A 239 -6.24 5.63 -13.99
CA VAL A 239 -5.75 4.84 -12.86
C VAL A 239 -5.58 3.38 -13.27
N LYS A 240 -4.34 2.93 -13.38
CA LYS A 240 -4.03 1.50 -13.55
C LYS A 240 -3.78 0.87 -12.19
N SER A 241 -4.33 -0.30 -11.96
CA SER A 241 -4.08 -1.07 -10.75
C SER A 241 -3.66 -2.49 -11.08
N GLY A 242 -2.72 -3.02 -10.32
CA GLY A 242 -2.22 -4.37 -10.44
C GLY A 242 -1.80 -4.95 -9.09
N MET A 243 -1.49 -6.23 -9.08
CA MET A 243 -0.90 -6.93 -7.95
C MET A 243 0.45 -7.48 -8.37
N LEU A 244 1.40 -7.52 -7.45
CA LEU A 244 2.68 -8.16 -7.67
C LEU A 244 2.47 -9.63 -8.05
N TYR A 245 2.93 -10.03 -9.23
CA TYR A 245 2.86 -11.40 -9.70
C TYR A 245 3.70 -12.33 -8.82
N GLY A 246 3.26 -13.56 -8.71
CA GLY A 246 3.93 -14.59 -7.94
C GLY A 246 3.01 -15.79 -7.70
N ASN A 247 3.49 -16.73 -6.91
CA ASN A 247 2.78 -17.94 -6.56
C ASN A 247 2.98 -18.27 -5.07
N PHE A 248 2.05 -19.01 -4.47
CA PHE A 248 2.26 -19.53 -3.13
C PHE A 248 3.38 -20.58 -3.12
N ASP A 249 4.31 -20.44 -2.16
CA ASP A 249 5.42 -21.36 -1.91
C ASP A 249 5.37 -21.79 -0.43
N ASP A 250 5.01 -23.06 -0.22
CA ASP A 250 4.87 -23.67 1.11
C ASP A 250 6.02 -24.66 1.41
N THR A 251 7.13 -24.59 0.66
CA THR A 251 8.18 -25.64 0.65
C THR A 251 8.90 -25.82 1.98
N GLU A 252 8.92 -24.83 2.85
CA GLU A 252 9.62 -24.87 4.14
C GLU A 252 8.67 -24.87 5.36
N GLY A 253 7.39 -25.17 5.14
CA GLY A 253 6.36 -25.14 6.20
C GLY A 253 5.92 -23.72 6.59
N ILE A 254 6.42 -22.70 5.88
CA ILE A 254 5.98 -21.30 5.98
C ILE A 254 5.39 -20.94 4.63
N SER A 255 4.15 -20.47 4.61
CA SER A 255 3.52 -20.00 3.38
C SER A 255 4.05 -18.63 2.99
N TYR A 256 4.68 -18.56 1.82
CA TYR A 256 5.16 -17.32 1.22
C TYR A 256 4.44 -17.02 -0.09
N TRP A 257 4.40 -15.76 -0.48
CA TRP A 257 4.15 -15.31 -1.85
C TRP A 257 5.50 -15.15 -2.55
N ALA A 258 5.90 -16.18 -3.30
CA ALA A 258 7.15 -16.17 -4.04
C ALA A 258 6.99 -15.42 -5.36
N THR A 259 7.94 -14.57 -5.68
CA THR A 259 8.00 -13.81 -6.95
C THR A 259 9.41 -13.87 -7.52
N SER A 260 9.52 -13.87 -8.83
CA SER A 260 10.80 -13.77 -9.56
C SER A 260 11.04 -12.33 -10.04
N ARG A 261 12.25 -12.06 -10.50
CA ARG A 261 12.61 -10.77 -11.08
C ARG A 261 11.72 -10.43 -12.28
N GLU A 262 11.49 -11.40 -13.16
CA GLU A 262 10.66 -11.27 -14.35
C GLU A 262 9.20 -10.98 -14.00
N GLU A 263 8.68 -11.61 -12.95
CA GLU A 263 7.31 -11.37 -12.45
C GLU A 263 7.17 -9.97 -11.86
N VAL A 264 8.19 -9.48 -11.14
CA VAL A 264 8.25 -8.09 -10.65
C VAL A 264 8.22 -7.12 -11.83
N GLN A 265 9.10 -7.30 -12.81
CA GLN A 265 9.17 -6.45 -14.00
C GLN A 265 7.86 -6.45 -14.78
N LYS A 266 7.28 -7.62 -15.02
CA LYS A 266 5.97 -7.77 -15.67
C LYS A 266 4.88 -7.02 -14.92
N SER A 267 4.84 -7.10 -13.58
CA SER A 267 3.85 -6.39 -12.77
C SER A 267 3.96 -4.87 -12.94
N LEU A 268 5.19 -4.36 -12.99
CA LEU A 268 5.46 -2.93 -13.14
C LEU A 268 5.14 -2.43 -14.56
N ASP A 269 5.50 -3.21 -15.58
CA ASP A 269 5.26 -2.87 -16.99
C ASP A 269 3.77 -2.79 -17.32
N GLU A 270 2.96 -3.71 -16.83
CA GLU A 270 1.52 -3.71 -17.08
C GLU A 270 0.83 -2.44 -16.60
N ILE A 271 1.26 -1.90 -15.47
CA ILE A 271 0.70 -0.68 -14.90
C ILE A 271 1.50 0.58 -15.26
N GLY A 272 2.65 0.40 -15.92
CA GLY A 272 3.47 1.48 -16.45
C GLY A 272 4.30 2.20 -15.38
N ILE A 273 4.80 1.47 -14.38
CA ILE A 273 5.79 1.99 -13.41
C ILE A 273 7.20 1.68 -13.93
N PRO A 274 8.03 2.68 -14.23
CA PRO A 274 9.41 2.45 -14.60
C PRO A 274 10.25 1.97 -13.40
N TYR A 275 11.23 1.11 -13.66
CA TYR A 275 12.13 0.55 -12.67
C TYR A 275 13.58 0.60 -13.17
N MET A 276 14.53 0.44 -12.26
CA MET A 276 15.95 0.34 -12.63
C MET A 276 16.21 -1.01 -13.33
N LYS A 277 16.80 -0.96 -14.53
CA LYS A 277 17.28 -2.15 -15.21
C LYS A 277 18.68 -2.49 -14.72
N ASP A 278 18.99 -3.77 -14.59
CA ASP A 278 20.33 -4.23 -14.34
C ASP A 278 21.16 -4.10 -15.63
N ASP A 279 22.48 -3.86 -15.50
CA ASP A 279 23.37 -3.66 -16.65
C ASP A 279 23.48 -4.91 -17.57
N GLU A 280 22.93 -6.05 -17.13
CA GLU A 280 22.87 -7.30 -17.91
C GLU A 280 21.68 -7.33 -18.89
N ASP A 281 20.62 -6.56 -18.63
CA ASP A 281 19.42 -6.50 -19.49
C ASP A 281 19.63 -5.61 -20.76
N GLU A 282 20.74 -4.88 -20.86
CA GLU A 282 21.06 -4.02 -22.03
C GLU A 282 21.87 -4.74 -23.12
N GLN A 283 22.18 -6.05 -22.97
CA GLN A 283 23.02 -6.79 -23.90
C GLN A 283 22.25 -7.81 -24.77
N GLU A 284 20.94 -7.85 -24.72
CA GLU A 284 20.09 -8.56 -25.68
C GLU A 284 19.32 -7.55 -26.56
#